data_fc7b61dfb8df22331e24f783b51ff128
#
_entry.id   fc7b61dfb8df22331e24f783b51ff128
#
_cell.length_a   1.000
_cell.length_b   1.000
_cell.length_c   1.000
_cell.angle_alpha   90.00
_cell.angle_beta   90.00
_cell.angle_gamma   90.00
#
_symmetry.space_group_name_H-M   'P 1'
#
loop_
_entity.id
_entity.type
_entity.pdbx_description
1 polymer ?
#
loop_
_entity_poly.entity_id
_entity_poly.type
_entity_poly.pdbx_seq_one_letter_code
_entity_poly.pdbx_strand_id
1 'polypeptide(L)'
;MTWTADTWIALFLILMYFALLLGIGVWAAKRIKNSEDYILAGRSLGFWIFVLLLITSICSGVTLIGGSGMGFTYGWPSIWDQIFVPLSAVFCIVFFGSKLNLIGKKQGIVTLEDYFSLRYENNRELRTISAVIGILVSLVYLVGQYTAISIVLVWLFGMEHWQALLIAAAIITTYTILGGLYAVSWTGMVQGLILIFGMLIFAPMIVMYAGGLEHINTVLAAIDPNFVMPAFPERYAAYAYITPEIIFSFGVLLVVGLACAPHVVSNVLAVKDVRFFRWAPLIAFAVYLTISMLVRFSGMGVRTMVEEGTVVLPDVTNAADYSFVYGISAATGSVFAMGLFAVMILAAVMSTTDRLMLTVGTQFSWNIFKVILHPKATEKQVIRISQITMLAAVIISLLLAVNPPDVLVFLIFLAIGLILASFAVPLIAGMYWRRATTAGAVASMVFGLAAALCFGYYDQFVEKLPMHFSIYALLLSIAAMVIASLLTKKNSDTALDKTYTGWYLHPKK
;
A
#
# COMPACT_ATOMS: atom_id res chain seq x y z
N MET A 1 27.91 -2.67 20.09
CA MET A 1 28.48 -2.48 18.75
C MET A 1 29.63 -1.47 18.80
N THR A 2 30.82 -1.82 18.34
CA THR A 2 31.88 -0.82 18.11
C THR A 2 31.56 -0.11 16.80
N TRP A 3 31.31 1.20 16.86
CA TRP A 3 31.08 2.03 15.66
C TRP A 3 32.38 2.06 14.84
N THR A 4 32.35 1.42 13.67
CA THR A 4 33.45 1.43 12.71
C THR A 4 33.32 2.63 11.76
N ALA A 5 34.39 3.00 11.05
CA ALA A 5 34.33 4.04 10.01
C ALA A 5 33.22 3.76 8.99
N ASP A 6 32.97 2.51 8.71
CA ASP A 6 31.95 2.06 7.77
C ASP A 6 30.52 2.31 8.24
N THR A 7 30.25 2.13 9.53
CA THR A 7 28.92 2.45 10.11
C THR A 7 28.62 3.94 10.02
N TRP A 8 29.64 4.79 10.16
CA TRP A 8 29.50 6.24 9.97
C TRP A 8 29.18 6.62 8.53
N ILE A 9 29.73 5.90 7.52
CA ILE A 9 29.40 6.12 6.11
C ILE A 9 27.94 5.81 5.84
N ALA A 10 27.42 4.69 6.32
CA ALA A 10 26.01 4.31 6.17
C ALA A 10 25.09 5.34 6.86
N LEU A 11 25.43 5.76 8.08
CA LEU A 11 24.69 6.79 8.79
C LEU A 11 24.71 8.14 8.03
N PHE A 12 25.86 8.55 7.48
CA PHE A 12 25.96 9.76 6.68
C PHE A 12 25.06 9.73 5.45
N LEU A 13 25.01 8.61 4.71
CA LEU A 13 24.13 8.44 3.55
C LEU A 13 22.67 8.57 3.93
N ILE A 14 22.26 7.94 5.03
CA ILE A 14 20.88 8.00 5.54
C ILE A 14 20.53 9.44 5.99
N LEU A 15 21.43 10.10 6.73
CA LEU A 15 21.20 11.47 7.18
C LEU A 15 21.14 12.45 5.99
N MET A 16 21.98 12.29 4.97
CA MET A 16 21.93 13.08 3.75
C MET A 16 20.59 12.89 3.01
N TYR A 17 20.11 11.65 2.91
CA TYR A 17 18.80 11.35 2.35
C TYR A 17 17.68 12.02 3.14
N PHE A 18 17.68 11.94 4.46
CA PHE A 18 16.68 12.60 5.31
C PHE A 18 16.74 14.14 5.21
N ALA A 19 17.93 14.72 5.16
CA ALA A 19 18.09 16.16 4.96
C ALA A 19 17.48 16.61 3.63
N LEU A 20 17.65 15.83 2.57
CA LEU A 20 17.00 16.06 1.28
C LEU A 20 15.47 16.05 1.38
N LEU A 21 14.89 15.04 2.03
CA LEU A 21 13.43 14.94 2.20
C LEU A 21 12.88 16.09 3.07
N LEU A 22 13.55 16.43 4.16
CA LEU A 22 13.21 17.59 4.99
C LEU A 22 13.25 18.90 4.19
N GLY A 23 14.29 19.09 3.38
CA GLY A 23 14.42 20.25 2.50
C GLY A 23 13.25 20.37 1.53
N ILE A 24 12.83 19.27 0.90
CA ILE A 24 11.64 19.21 0.04
C ILE A 24 10.38 19.49 0.86
N GLY A 25 10.23 18.92 2.06
CA GLY A 25 9.08 19.15 2.94
C GLY A 25 8.91 20.62 3.31
N VAL A 26 9.99 21.29 3.75
CA VAL A 26 9.99 22.72 4.08
C VAL A 26 9.70 23.59 2.85
N TRP A 27 10.28 23.24 1.70
CA TRP A 27 9.99 23.95 0.44
C TRP A 27 8.54 23.81 0.02
N ALA A 28 7.96 22.62 0.15
CA ALA A 28 6.58 22.34 -0.18
C ALA A 28 5.61 23.06 0.76
N ALA A 29 5.91 23.11 2.07
CA ALA A 29 5.09 23.78 3.07
C ALA A 29 4.84 25.25 2.73
N LYS A 30 5.83 25.94 2.12
CA LYS A 30 5.71 27.33 1.68
C LYS A 30 4.72 27.54 0.53
N ARG A 31 4.29 26.47 -0.15
CA ARG A 31 3.39 26.50 -1.32
C ARG A 31 1.95 26.20 -0.98
N ILE A 32 1.68 25.71 0.22
CA ILE A 32 0.33 25.37 0.69
C ILE A 32 -0.40 26.65 1.07
N LYS A 33 -1.52 26.91 0.42
CA LYS A 33 -2.38 28.07 0.67
C LYS A 33 -3.72 27.68 1.32
N ASN A 34 -4.22 26.51 1.03
CA ASN A 34 -5.53 26.01 1.47
C ASN A 34 -5.48 24.48 1.72
N SER A 35 -6.59 23.91 2.18
CA SER A 35 -6.70 22.47 2.45
C SER A 35 -6.68 21.63 1.17
N GLU A 36 -7.11 22.13 0.02
CA GLU A 36 -7.03 21.39 -1.25
C GLU A 36 -5.57 21.25 -1.71
N ASP A 37 -4.74 22.27 -1.51
CA ASP A 37 -3.31 22.19 -1.75
C ASP A 37 -2.66 21.14 -0.84
N TYR A 38 -3.08 21.11 0.42
CA TYR A 38 -2.56 20.16 1.41
C TYR A 38 -2.98 18.71 1.12
N ILE A 39 -4.24 18.48 0.72
CA ILE A 39 -4.82 17.14 0.54
C ILE A 39 -4.61 16.60 -0.89
N LEU A 40 -4.68 17.45 -1.92
CA LEU A 40 -4.62 17.06 -3.34
C LEU A 40 -3.50 17.72 -4.15
N ALA A 41 -2.53 18.37 -3.49
CA ALA A 41 -1.47 19.13 -4.17
C ALA A 41 -2.02 20.11 -5.23
N GLY A 42 -3.17 20.73 -4.96
CA GLY A 42 -3.85 21.65 -5.88
C GLY A 42 -4.21 21.04 -7.24
N ARG A 43 -4.36 19.72 -7.33
CA ARG A 43 -4.61 18.94 -8.57
C ARG A 43 -3.57 19.24 -9.66
N SER A 44 -2.33 19.43 -9.27
CA SER A 44 -1.25 19.90 -10.15
C SER A 44 -0.26 18.81 -10.58
N LEU A 45 -0.53 17.52 -10.27
CA LEU A 45 0.41 16.45 -10.56
C LEU A 45 0.67 16.30 -12.06
N GLY A 46 1.94 16.48 -12.44
CA GLY A 46 2.43 16.25 -13.79
C GLY A 46 2.59 14.76 -14.09
N PHE A 47 2.85 14.43 -15.36
CA PHE A 47 2.92 13.04 -15.84
C PHE A 47 3.91 12.17 -15.07
N TRP A 48 5.18 12.55 -14.99
CA TRP A 48 6.21 11.75 -14.35
C TRP A 48 6.06 11.65 -12.83
N ILE A 49 5.62 12.75 -12.19
CA ILE A 49 5.29 12.70 -10.76
C ILE A 49 4.18 11.69 -10.53
N PHE A 50 3.14 11.71 -11.36
CA PHE A 50 2.02 10.76 -11.26
C PHE A 50 2.45 9.31 -11.49
N VAL A 51 3.28 9.02 -12.51
CA VAL A 51 3.80 7.67 -12.78
C VAL A 51 4.59 7.15 -11.57
N LEU A 52 5.54 7.95 -11.06
CA LEU A 52 6.34 7.56 -9.91
C LEU A 52 5.50 7.41 -8.65
N LEU A 53 4.49 8.27 -8.48
CA LEU A 53 3.53 8.15 -7.41
C LEU A 53 2.67 6.89 -7.50
N LEU A 54 2.25 6.45 -8.67
CA LEU A 54 1.56 5.16 -8.83
C LEU A 54 2.48 4.02 -8.39
N ILE A 55 3.72 3.99 -8.88
CA ILE A 55 4.70 2.96 -8.51
C ILE A 55 4.91 2.94 -6.99
N THR A 56 5.25 4.08 -6.40
CA THR A 56 5.59 4.17 -4.97
C THR A 56 4.38 4.06 -4.03
N SER A 57 3.15 4.19 -4.53
CA SER A 57 1.93 3.95 -3.72
C SER A 57 1.63 2.48 -3.52
N ILE A 58 2.05 1.64 -4.45
CA ILE A 58 1.82 0.20 -4.45
C ILE A 58 3.10 -0.58 -4.12
N CYS A 59 4.29 0.00 -4.35
CA CYS A 59 5.58 -0.56 -3.95
C CYS A 59 5.95 -0.05 -2.56
N SER A 60 5.63 -0.83 -1.56
CA SER A 60 5.91 -0.50 -0.16
C SER A 60 7.17 -1.23 0.35
N GLY A 61 7.64 -0.83 1.53
CA GLY A 61 8.71 -1.55 2.19
C GLY A 61 8.34 -2.99 2.53
N VAL A 62 7.07 -3.22 2.87
CA VAL A 62 6.58 -4.58 3.07
C VAL A 62 6.61 -5.38 1.75
N THR A 63 6.39 -4.72 0.60
CA THR A 63 6.54 -5.37 -0.71
C THR A 63 7.99 -5.79 -0.97
N LEU A 64 8.98 -5.00 -0.53
CA LEU A 64 10.40 -5.35 -0.68
C LEU A 64 10.85 -6.37 0.36
N ILE A 65 10.68 -6.07 1.62
CA ILE A 65 11.11 -6.89 2.74
C ILE A 65 10.29 -8.18 2.80
N GLY A 66 8.98 -8.09 3.00
CA GLY A 66 8.09 -9.25 3.01
C GLY A 66 8.00 -9.94 1.64
N GLY A 67 8.20 -9.17 0.54
CA GLY A 67 8.29 -9.71 -0.81
C GLY A 67 9.45 -10.67 -0.98
N SER A 68 10.65 -10.30 -0.53
CA SER A 68 11.80 -11.20 -0.51
C SER A 68 11.55 -12.40 0.42
N GLY A 69 10.97 -12.16 1.61
CA GLY A 69 10.58 -13.21 2.54
C GLY A 69 9.64 -14.26 1.94
N MET A 70 8.66 -13.84 1.15
CA MET A 70 7.78 -14.75 0.42
C MET A 70 8.52 -15.56 -0.65
N GLY A 71 9.46 -14.93 -1.40
CA GLY A 71 10.33 -15.63 -2.35
C GLY A 71 11.20 -16.69 -1.65
N PHE A 72 11.76 -16.32 -0.50
CA PHE A 72 12.54 -17.23 0.36
C PHE A 72 11.71 -18.42 0.86
N THR A 73 10.47 -18.17 1.30
CA THR A 73 9.63 -19.18 1.94
C THR A 73 8.92 -20.10 0.96
N TYR A 74 8.44 -19.56 -0.18
CA TYR A 74 7.53 -20.26 -1.08
C TYR A 74 8.08 -20.47 -2.50
N GLY A 75 9.22 -19.91 -2.85
CA GLY A 75 9.78 -20.03 -4.20
C GLY A 75 8.89 -19.42 -5.29
N TRP A 76 8.81 -20.08 -6.45
CA TRP A 76 8.06 -19.64 -7.63
C TRP A 76 6.55 -19.43 -7.39
N PRO A 77 5.83 -20.26 -6.62
CA PRO A 77 4.42 -19.99 -6.33
C PRO A 77 4.15 -18.59 -5.79
N SER A 78 5.13 -17.95 -5.15
CA SER A 78 5.00 -16.62 -4.58
C SER A 78 4.99 -15.47 -5.59
N ILE A 79 5.20 -15.70 -6.89
CA ILE A 79 5.27 -14.63 -7.90
C ILE A 79 3.90 -14.01 -8.21
N TRP A 80 2.82 -14.74 -7.99
CA TRP A 80 1.49 -14.33 -8.45
C TRP A 80 0.98 -13.05 -7.81
N ASP A 81 1.21 -12.87 -6.52
CA ASP A 81 0.82 -11.63 -5.85
C ASP A 81 1.53 -10.41 -6.49
N GLN A 82 2.80 -10.57 -6.89
CA GLN A 82 3.58 -9.52 -7.53
C GLN A 82 3.16 -9.23 -8.98
N ILE A 83 2.52 -10.18 -9.65
CA ILE A 83 1.89 -9.96 -10.95
C ILE A 83 0.59 -9.17 -10.78
N PHE A 84 -0.19 -9.49 -9.75
CA PHE A 84 -1.51 -8.86 -9.53
C PHE A 84 -1.42 -7.45 -8.95
N VAL A 85 -0.44 -7.17 -8.10
CA VAL A 85 -0.29 -5.83 -7.48
C VAL A 85 -0.21 -4.71 -8.52
N PRO A 86 0.65 -4.73 -9.54
CA PRO A 86 0.72 -3.64 -10.51
C PRO A 86 -0.51 -3.55 -11.43
N LEU A 87 -1.26 -4.64 -11.61
CA LEU A 87 -2.53 -4.61 -12.31
C LEU A 87 -3.57 -3.75 -11.59
N SER A 88 -3.45 -3.54 -10.29
CA SER A 88 -4.34 -2.67 -9.53
C SER A 88 -4.34 -1.23 -10.03
N ALA A 89 -3.19 -0.69 -10.42
CA ALA A 89 -3.08 0.66 -10.99
C ALA A 89 -3.79 0.76 -12.35
N VAL A 90 -3.65 -0.27 -13.19
CA VAL A 90 -4.35 -0.36 -14.49
C VAL A 90 -5.86 -0.47 -14.24
N PHE A 91 -6.28 -1.36 -13.36
CA PHE A 91 -7.69 -1.54 -13.00
C PHE A 91 -8.31 -0.25 -12.44
N CYS A 92 -7.61 0.40 -11.48
CA CYS A 92 -8.04 1.67 -10.92
C CYS A 92 -8.35 2.70 -12.01
N ILE A 93 -7.42 2.92 -12.93
CA ILE A 93 -7.54 3.99 -13.93
C ILE A 93 -8.58 3.64 -14.99
N VAL A 94 -8.62 2.40 -15.46
CA VAL A 94 -9.54 1.95 -16.50
C VAL A 94 -10.99 1.96 -16.01
N PHE A 95 -11.24 1.42 -14.83
CA PHE A 95 -12.62 1.24 -14.37
C PHE A 95 -13.19 2.48 -13.68
N PHE A 96 -12.44 3.19 -12.85
CA PHE A 96 -13.01 4.32 -12.11
C PHE A 96 -12.13 5.56 -11.97
N GLY A 97 -10.80 5.45 -12.09
CA GLY A 97 -9.92 6.58 -11.83
C GLY A 97 -10.15 7.77 -12.76
N SER A 98 -10.26 7.53 -14.06
CA SER A 98 -10.55 8.58 -15.06
C SER A 98 -11.87 9.27 -14.77
N LYS A 99 -12.91 8.51 -14.40
CA LYS A 99 -14.23 9.01 -14.06
C LYS A 99 -14.20 9.82 -12.75
N LEU A 100 -13.53 9.30 -11.72
CA LEU A 100 -13.36 10.01 -10.43
C LEU A 100 -12.64 11.35 -10.60
N ASN A 101 -11.57 11.40 -11.42
CA ASN A 101 -10.87 12.66 -11.68
C ASN A 101 -11.78 13.70 -12.35
N LEU A 102 -12.55 13.29 -13.36
CA LEU A 102 -13.51 14.19 -14.04
C LEU A 102 -14.63 14.66 -13.11
N ILE A 103 -15.25 13.74 -12.35
CA ILE A 103 -16.25 14.06 -11.35
C ILE A 103 -15.65 14.97 -10.28
N GLY A 104 -14.45 14.67 -9.82
CA GLY A 104 -13.73 15.44 -8.81
C GLY A 104 -13.51 16.89 -9.23
N LYS A 105 -13.10 17.15 -10.47
CA LYS A 105 -12.93 18.49 -11.01
C LYS A 105 -14.25 19.24 -11.18
N LYS A 106 -15.31 18.52 -11.59
CA LYS A 106 -16.64 19.11 -11.85
C LYS A 106 -17.42 19.39 -10.56
N GLN A 107 -17.31 18.51 -9.56
CA GLN A 107 -18.13 18.55 -8.33
C GLN A 107 -17.33 18.95 -7.09
N GLY A 108 -16.01 19.20 -7.20
CA GLY A 108 -15.18 19.58 -6.07
C GLY A 108 -14.88 18.44 -5.09
N ILE A 109 -14.90 17.17 -5.55
CA ILE A 109 -14.58 16.01 -4.72
C ILE A 109 -13.11 16.01 -4.38
N VAL A 110 -12.76 15.90 -3.10
CA VAL A 110 -11.39 15.90 -2.58
C VAL A 110 -10.96 14.51 -2.17
N THR A 111 -11.89 13.67 -1.71
CA THR A 111 -11.63 12.31 -1.22
C THR A 111 -12.57 11.29 -1.86
N LEU A 112 -12.26 10.00 -1.71
CA LEU A 112 -13.16 8.92 -2.13
C LEU A 112 -14.49 8.96 -1.37
N GLU A 113 -14.47 9.34 -0.10
CA GLU A 113 -15.63 9.47 0.78
C GLU A 113 -16.55 10.62 0.34
N ASP A 114 -15.97 11.68 -0.24
CA ASP A 114 -16.77 12.73 -0.91
C ASP A 114 -17.58 12.14 -2.06
N TYR A 115 -16.95 11.24 -2.87
CA TYR A 115 -17.66 10.57 -3.94
C TYR A 115 -18.79 9.68 -3.40
N PHE A 116 -18.54 8.88 -2.38
CA PHE A 116 -19.58 8.05 -1.76
C PHE A 116 -20.73 8.93 -1.24
N SER A 117 -20.40 9.98 -0.50
CA SER A 117 -21.42 10.92 0.00
C SER A 117 -22.26 11.49 -1.15
N LEU A 118 -21.62 12.04 -2.18
CA LEU A 118 -22.30 12.69 -3.30
C LEU A 118 -23.14 11.70 -4.12
N ARG A 119 -22.63 10.50 -4.39
CA ARG A 119 -23.31 9.46 -5.16
C ARG A 119 -24.52 8.90 -4.44
N TYR A 120 -24.45 8.85 -3.12
CA TYR A 120 -25.48 8.29 -2.25
C TYR A 120 -26.19 9.39 -1.45
N GLU A 121 -26.72 10.41 -2.15
CA GLU A 121 -27.63 11.46 -1.67
C GLU A 121 -27.05 12.38 -0.59
N ASN A 122 -25.78 12.72 -0.66
CA ASN A 122 -25.05 13.50 0.34
C ASN A 122 -25.16 12.91 1.76
N ASN A 123 -25.19 11.58 1.85
CA ASN A 123 -25.36 10.89 3.12
C ASN A 123 -24.11 11.05 4.01
N ARG A 124 -24.32 11.66 5.19
CA ARG A 124 -23.25 11.93 6.17
C ARG A 124 -22.82 10.67 6.91
N GLU A 125 -23.72 9.73 7.15
CA GLU A 125 -23.43 8.47 7.85
C GLU A 125 -22.50 7.61 7.00
N LEU A 126 -22.82 7.45 5.70
CA LEU A 126 -21.97 6.71 4.77
C LEU A 126 -20.58 7.31 4.68
N ARG A 127 -20.48 8.65 4.65
CA ARG A 127 -19.20 9.36 4.67
C ARG A 127 -18.40 9.07 5.94
N THR A 128 -19.07 9.05 7.10
CA THR A 128 -18.43 8.76 8.38
C THR A 128 -17.95 7.32 8.45
N ILE A 129 -18.81 6.36 8.06
CA ILE A 129 -18.49 4.93 8.06
C ILE A 129 -17.28 4.68 7.16
N SER A 130 -17.30 5.19 5.94
CA SER A 130 -16.17 5.02 5.00
C SER A 130 -14.88 5.67 5.51
N ALA A 131 -14.97 6.86 6.13
CA ALA A 131 -13.81 7.52 6.72
C ALA A 131 -13.21 6.71 7.90
N VAL A 132 -14.05 6.17 8.78
CA VAL A 132 -13.60 5.32 9.90
C VAL A 132 -12.93 4.04 9.38
N ILE A 133 -13.53 3.38 8.38
CA ILE A 133 -12.93 2.19 7.74
C ILE A 133 -11.58 2.55 7.12
N GLY A 134 -11.49 3.68 6.39
CA GLY A 134 -10.26 4.15 5.79
C GLY A 134 -9.14 4.41 6.82
N ILE A 135 -9.48 4.96 7.99
CA ILE A 135 -8.55 5.14 9.12
C ILE A 135 -8.07 3.79 9.63
N LEU A 136 -8.98 2.87 9.94
CA LEU A 136 -8.63 1.54 10.48
C LEU A 136 -7.69 0.78 9.55
N VAL A 137 -8.03 0.72 8.26
CA VAL A 137 -7.20 0.04 7.25
C VAL A 137 -5.82 0.68 7.13
N SER A 138 -5.75 2.02 7.12
CA SER A 138 -4.48 2.72 7.02
C SER A 138 -3.61 2.51 8.27
N LEU A 139 -4.20 2.39 9.46
CA LEU A 139 -3.47 2.06 10.69
C LEU A 139 -2.85 0.67 10.63
N VAL A 140 -3.62 -0.35 10.20
CA VAL A 140 -3.11 -1.72 10.03
C VAL A 140 -1.93 -1.74 9.04
N TYR A 141 -2.08 -1.04 7.92
CA TYR A 141 -1.01 -0.96 6.92
C TYR A 141 0.24 -0.22 7.45
N LEU A 142 0.06 0.86 8.24
CA LEU A 142 1.16 1.61 8.86
C LEU A 142 2.00 0.75 9.81
N VAL A 143 1.39 -0.18 10.55
CA VAL A 143 2.12 -1.13 11.41
C VAL A 143 3.16 -1.88 10.60
N GLY A 144 2.78 -2.47 9.46
CA GLY A 144 3.70 -3.19 8.58
C GLY A 144 4.82 -2.30 8.03
N GLN A 145 4.52 -1.03 7.71
CA GLN A 145 5.55 -0.10 7.24
C GLN A 145 6.59 0.23 8.32
N TYR A 146 6.17 0.54 9.53
CA TYR A 146 7.11 0.81 10.63
C TYR A 146 7.95 -0.42 10.98
N THR A 147 7.36 -1.61 10.98
CA THR A 147 8.10 -2.86 11.16
C THR A 147 9.15 -3.08 10.06
N ALA A 148 8.80 -2.83 8.78
CA ALA A 148 9.75 -2.96 7.67
C ALA A 148 10.96 -2.00 7.82
N ILE A 149 10.74 -0.77 8.29
CA ILE A 149 11.84 0.18 8.56
C ILE A 149 12.70 -0.32 9.71
N SER A 150 12.09 -0.82 10.77
CA SER A 150 12.84 -1.29 11.94
C SER A 150 13.78 -2.45 11.58
N ILE A 151 13.37 -3.38 10.70
CA ILE A 151 14.22 -4.46 10.21
C ILE A 151 15.52 -3.90 9.60
N VAL A 152 15.42 -2.88 8.76
CA VAL A 152 16.58 -2.25 8.11
C VAL A 152 17.50 -1.57 9.13
N LEU A 153 16.94 -0.83 10.07
CA LEU A 153 17.72 -0.12 11.08
C LEU A 153 18.35 -1.08 12.12
N VAL A 154 17.63 -2.12 12.52
CA VAL A 154 18.15 -3.18 13.38
C VAL A 154 19.31 -3.90 12.70
N TRP A 155 19.13 -4.31 11.43
CA TRP A 155 20.17 -4.97 10.65
C TRP A 155 21.43 -4.09 10.48
N LEU A 156 21.25 -2.82 10.13
CA LEU A 156 22.38 -1.95 9.78
C LEU A 156 23.14 -1.43 11.00
N PHE A 157 22.43 -1.10 12.09
CA PHE A 157 23.01 -0.46 13.27
C PHE A 157 23.02 -1.36 14.52
N GLY A 158 22.41 -2.56 14.49
CA GLY A 158 22.31 -3.47 15.62
C GLY A 158 21.61 -2.89 16.84
N MET A 159 20.65 -1.99 16.60
CA MET A 159 19.86 -1.38 17.68
C MET A 159 18.67 -2.25 18.05
N GLU A 160 18.06 -1.98 19.18
CA GLU A 160 16.84 -2.65 19.60
C GLU A 160 15.66 -2.26 18.69
N HIS A 161 14.72 -3.19 18.45
CA HIS A 161 13.56 -3.00 17.60
C HIS A 161 12.77 -1.71 17.95
N TRP A 162 12.48 -1.47 19.24
CA TRP A 162 11.74 -0.30 19.68
C TRP A 162 12.48 1.03 19.40
N GLN A 163 13.81 1.04 19.48
CA GLN A 163 14.63 2.22 19.16
C GLN A 163 14.54 2.55 17.66
N ALA A 164 14.63 1.53 16.84
CA ALA A 164 14.47 1.65 15.38
C ALA A 164 13.08 2.21 15.01
N LEU A 165 12.02 1.71 15.65
CA LEU A 165 10.66 2.22 15.47
C LEU A 165 10.53 3.71 15.81
N LEU A 166 11.07 4.15 16.95
CA LEU A 166 11.01 5.55 17.39
C LEU A 166 11.77 6.48 16.44
N ILE A 167 12.98 6.09 16.03
CA ILE A 167 13.80 6.88 15.08
C ILE A 167 13.07 7.02 13.74
N ALA A 168 12.57 5.91 13.20
CA ALA A 168 11.83 5.90 11.95
C ALA A 168 10.61 6.82 12.00
N ALA A 169 9.82 6.71 13.08
CA ALA A 169 8.63 7.53 13.27
C ALA A 169 8.95 9.02 13.37
N ALA A 170 9.96 9.39 14.15
CA ALA A 170 10.36 10.79 14.32
C ALA A 170 10.73 11.44 12.99
N ILE A 171 11.50 10.73 12.15
CA ILE A 171 11.96 11.23 10.87
C ILE A 171 10.81 11.40 9.88
N ILE A 172 10.02 10.34 9.67
CA ILE A 172 8.92 10.34 8.69
C ILE A 172 7.88 11.38 9.06
N THR A 173 7.50 11.41 10.33
CA THR A 173 6.46 12.31 10.82
C THR A 173 6.82 13.77 10.59
N THR A 174 8.09 14.13 10.79
CA THR A 174 8.54 15.53 10.73
C THR A 174 8.33 16.15 9.36
N TYR A 175 8.73 15.51 8.26
CA TYR A 175 8.58 16.13 6.93
C TYR A 175 7.18 15.94 6.33
N THR A 176 6.49 14.81 6.65
CA THR A 176 5.16 14.52 6.13
C THR A 176 4.12 15.50 6.65
N ILE A 177 4.16 15.80 7.96
CA ILE A 177 3.24 16.75 8.61
C ILE A 177 3.35 18.15 8.00
N LEU A 178 4.55 18.59 7.61
CA LEU A 178 4.79 19.94 7.15
C LEU A 178 4.14 20.26 5.80
N GLY A 179 4.20 19.34 4.84
CA GLY A 179 3.93 19.66 3.44
C GLY A 179 2.76 18.93 2.79
N GLY A 180 2.01 18.09 3.50
CA GLY A 180 0.86 17.35 2.95
C GLY A 180 1.16 16.63 1.64
N LEU A 181 0.16 16.44 0.77
CA LEU A 181 0.34 15.74 -0.51
C LEU A 181 1.31 16.47 -1.46
N TYR A 182 1.46 17.78 -1.33
CA TYR A 182 2.42 18.53 -2.15
C TYR A 182 3.86 18.08 -1.85
N ALA A 183 4.22 17.98 -0.56
CA ALA A 183 5.52 17.44 -0.16
C ALA A 183 5.66 15.97 -0.56
N VAL A 184 4.67 15.14 -0.20
CA VAL A 184 4.64 13.70 -0.49
C VAL A 184 4.79 13.41 -2.00
N SER A 185 4.28 14.30 -2.86
CA SER A 185 4.42 14.14 -4.31
C SER A 185 5.86 14.32 -4.80
N TRP A 186 6.57 15.32 -4.30
CA TRP A 186 7.95 15.60 -4.68
C TRP A 186 8.96 14.66 -3.99
N THR A 187 8.75 14.37 -2.70
CA THR A 187 9.55 13.34 -2.03
C THR A 187 9.33 11.97 -2.68
N GLY A 188 8.09 11.61 -2.99
CA GLY A 188 7.74 10.36 -3.68
C GLY A 188 8.34 10.23 -5.08
N MET A 189 8.55 11.35 -5.79
CA MET A 189 9.30 11.35 -7.06
C MET A 189 10.76 10.96 -6.83
N VAL A 190 11.43 11.57 -5.88
CA VAL A 190 12.83 11.26 -5.54
C VAL A 190 12.95 9.83 -5.02
N GLN A 191 12.08 9.45 -4.12
CA GLN A 191 12.00 8.09 -3.54
C GLN A 191 11.77 7.03 -4.62
N GLY A 192 10.88 7.31 -5.58
CA GLY A 192 10.60 6.39 -6.70
C GLY A 192 11.82 6.18 -7.61
N LEU A 193 12.58 7.23 -7.87
CA LEU A 193 13.83 7.11 -8.64
C LEU A 193 14.89 6.31 -7.88
N ILE A 194 15.10 6.60 -6.59
CA ILE A 194 16.03 5.85 -5.75
C ILE A 194 15.64 4.37 -5.71
N LEU A 195 14.36 4.08 -5.53
CA LEU A 195 13.83 2.72 -5.53
C LEU A 195 14.10 2.00 -6.84
N ILE A 196 13.76 2.60 -7.99
CA ILE A 196 13.90 1.97 -9.31
C ILE A 196 15.37 1.67 -9.60
N PHE A 197 16.25 2.66 -9.47
CA PHE A 197 17.67 2.47 -9.74
C PHE A 197 18.34 1.52 -8.75
N GLY A 198 18.00 1.62 -7.46
CA GLY A 198 18.53 0.73 -6.45
C GLY A 198 18.13 -0.73 -6.70
N MET A 199 16.87 -0.99 -7.04
CA MET A 199 16.39 -2.34 -7.34
C MET A 199 17.06 -2.96 -8.58
N LEU A 200 17.26 -2.15 -9.63
CA LEU A 200 17.94 -2.63 -10.84
C LEU A 200 19.42 -2.96 -10.62
N ILE A 201 20.01 -2.47 -9.53
CA ILE A 201 21.41 -2.75 -9.17
C ILE A 201 21.46 -3.88 -8.13
N PHE A 202 20.81 -3.71 -6.99
CA PHE A 202 21.03 -4.58 -5.84
C PHE A 202 20.36 -5.95 -5.95
N ALA A 203 19.18 -6.04 -6.55
CA ALA A 203 18.49 -7.32 -6.67
C ALA A 203 19.21 -8.29 -7.65
N PRO A 204 19.66 -7.85 -8.84
CA PRO A 204 20.51 -8.69 -9.70
C PRO A 204 21.82 -9.11 -9.02
N MET A 205 22.44 -8.26 -8.20
CA MET A 205 23.66 -8.64 -7.46
C MET A 205 23.42 -9.85 -6.56
N ILE A 206 22.32 -9.87 -5.81
CA ILE A 206 21.95 -11.00 -4.95
C ILE A 206 21.75 -12.26 -5.80
N VAL A 207 20.97 -12.15 -6.89
CA VAL A 207 20.68 -13.29 -7.78
C VAL A 207 21.96 -13.85 -8.42
N MET A 208 22.85 -12.98 -8.88
CA MET A 208 24.13 -13.39 -9.48
C MET A 208 25.06 -14.03 -8.45
N TYR A 209 25.11 -13.48 -7.24
CA TYR A 209 25.92 -14.04 -6.15
C TYR A 209 25.40 -15.43 -5.72
N ALA A 210 24.09 -15.66 -5.78
CA ALA A 210 23.48 -16.98 -5.57
C ALA A 210 23.67 -17.97 -6.74
N GLY A 211 24.52 -17.67 -7.71
CA GLY A 211 24.82 -18.55 -8.86
C GLY A 211 23.88 -18.37 -10.07
N GLY A 212 22.99 -17.35 -10.05
CA GLY A 212 22.03 -17.09 -11.12
C GLY A 212 20.76 -17.96 -11.04
N LEU A 213 19.77 -17.64 -11.89
CA LEU A 213 18.45 -18.28 -11.82
C LEU A 213 18.47 -19.79 -12.08
N GLU A 214 19.37 -20.30 -12.92
CA GLU A 214 19.50 -21.73 -13.22
C GLU A 214 19.93 -22.49 -11.97
N HIS A 215 20.97 -22.00 -11.29
CA HIS A 215 21.45 -22.59 -10.05
C HIS A 215 20.43 -22.54 -8.94
N ILE A 216 19.78 -21.35 -8.76
CA ILE A 216 18.68 -21.16 -7.79
C ILE A 216 17.59 -22.21 -8.03
N ASN A 217 17.13 -22.39 -9.27
CA ASN A 217 16.08 -23.36 -9.58
C ASN A 217 16.52 -24.80 -9.30
N THR A 218 17.79 -25.14 -9.56
CA THR A 218 18.31 -26.46 -9.28
C THR A 218 18.31 -26.77 -7.78
N VAL A 219 18.75 -25.82 -6.96
CA VAL A 219 18.79 -25.99 -5.50
C VAL A 219 17.34 -25.99 -4.93
N LEU A 220 16.47 -25.10 -5.37
CA LEU A 220 15.07 -25.08 -4.93
C LEU A 220 14.36 -26.39 -5.27
N ALA A 221 14.56 -26.93 -6.48
CA ALA A 221 13.97 -28.21 -6.89
C ALA A 221 14.52 -29.40 -6.08
N ALA A 222 15.77 -29.31 -5.60
CA ALA A 222 16.35 -30.31 -4.73
C ALA A 222 15.82 -30.29 -3.30
N ILE A 223 15.44 -29.10 -2.80
CA ILE A 223 14.75 -28.94 -1.50
C ILE A 223 13.33 -29.52 -1.58
N ASP A 224 12.53 -29.06 -2.53
CA ASP A 224 11.19 -29.55 -2.84
C ASP A 224 10.84 -29.18 -4.30
N PRO A 225 10.50 -30.16 -5.16
CA PRO A 225 10.10 -29.88 -6.55
C PRO A 225 8.95 -28.87 -6.68
N ASN A 226 8.10 -28.73 -5.66
CA ASN A 226 7.00 -27.78 -5.66
C ASN A 226 7.48 -26.31 -5.60
N PHE A 227 8.68 -26.01 -5.11
CA PHE A 227 9.24 -24.66 -5.11
C PHE A 227 9.48 -24.08 -6.52
N VAL A 228 9.59 -24.92 -7.53
CA VAL A 228 9.76 -24.50 -8.94
C VAL A 228 8.49 -24.66 -9.77
N MET A 229 7.38 -25.06 -9.14
CA MET A 229 6.06 -25.14 -9.77
C MET A 229 5.31 -23.79 -9.73
N PRO A 230 4.30 -23.59 -10.60
CA PRO A 230 3.49 -22.36 -10.56
C PRO A 230 2.65 -22.21 -9.30
N ALA A 231 2.26 -23.29 -8.65
CA ALA A 231 1.45 -23.34 -7.43
C ALA A 231 1.73 -24.62 -6.67
N PHE A 232 1.49 -24.62 -5.37
CA PHE A 232 1.46 -25.85 -4.59
C PHE A 232 0.18 -26.64 -4.94
N PRO A 233 0.28 -27.94 -5.26
CA PRO A 233 -0.89 -28.74 -5.68
C PRO A 233 -1.89 -28.95 -4.56
N GLU A 234 -1.42 -29.02 -3.31
CA GLU A 234 -2.22 -29.23 -2.10
C GLU A 234 -1.70 -28.34 -0.97
N ARG A 235 -2.52 -28.18 0.09
CA ARG A 235 -2.09 -27.54 1.34
C ARG A 235 -1.07 -28.40 2.07
N TYR A 236 0.19 -28.22 1.76
CA TYR A 236 1.30 -28.80 2.54
C TYR A 236 1.37 -28.13 3.91
N ALA A 237 1.49 -28.89 4.98
CA ALA A 237 1.49 -28.38 6.35
C ALA A 237 2.53 -27.29 6.64
N ALA A 238 3.69 -27.30 5.93
CA ALA A 238 4.75 -26.30 6.05
C ALA A 238 4.66 -25.16 5.01
N TYR A 239 3.99 -25.37 3.85
CA TYR A 239 4.01 -24.45 2.70
C TYR A 239 2.62 -24.18 2.13
N ALA A 240 1.60 -24.43 2.89
CA ALA A 240 0.19 -24.60 2.51
C ALA A 240 -0.53 -23.34 1.96
N TYR A 241 0.18 -22.24 1.70
CA TYR A 241 -0.52 -20.97 1.52
C TYR A 241 -0.80 -20.63 0.05
N ILE A 242 0.02 -21.05 -0.92
CA ILE A 242 -0.11 -20.61 -2.32
C ILE A 242 -0.63 -21.74 -3.22
N THR A 243 -1.89 -22.13 -2.95
CA THR A 243 -2.66 -23.05 -3.82
C THR A 243 -3.34 -22.27 -4.96
N PRO A 244 -3.87 -22.94 -6.01
CA PRO A 244 -4.61 -22.29 -7.08
C PRO A 244 -5.78 -21.41 -6.59
N GLU A 245 -6.48 -21.82 -5.54
CA GLU A 245 -7.59 -21.08 -4.94
C GLU A 245 -7.11 -19.79 -4.27
N ILE A 246 -5.96 -19.85 -3.60
CA ILE A 246 -5.33 -18.65 -3.02
C ILE A 246 -4.81 -17.72 -4.11
N ILE A 247 -4.22 -18.24 -5.19
CA ILE A 247 -3.78 -17.44 -6.35
C ILE A 247 -4.99 -16.71 -6.96
N PHE A 248 -6.11 -17.39 -7.16
CA PHE A 248 -7.34 -16.74 -7.61
C PHE A 248 -7.78 -15.65 -6.63
N SER A 249 -7.74 -15.94 -5.33
CA SER A 249 -8.08 -14.98 -4.29
C SER A 249 -7.17 -13.75 -4.32
N PHE A 250 -5.86 -13.92 -4.53
CA PHE A 250 -4.90 -12.82 -4.69
C PHE A 250 -5.20 -11.98 -5.93
N GLY A 251 -5.63 -12.60 -7.04
CA GLY A 251 -6.05 -11.86 -8.22
C GLY A 251 -7.19 -10.89 -7.91
N VAL A 252 -8.23 -11.34 -7.23
CA VAL A 252 -9.35 -10.47 -6.82
C VAL A 252 -8.92 -9.46 -5.76
N LEU A 253 -8.25 -9.93 -4.71
CA LEU A 253 -7.80 -9.11 -3.58
C LEU A 253 -6.92 -7.94 -4.03
N LEU A 254 -5.86 -8.25 -4.74
CA LEU A 254 -4.82 -7.28 -5.08
C LEU A 254 -5.22 -6.40 -6.26
N VAL A 255 -5.88 -6.94 -7.28
CA VAL A 255 -6.29 -6.14 -8.44
C VAL A 255 -7.45 -5.20 -8.08
N VAL A 256 -8.49 -5.71 -7.43
CA VAL A 256 -9.69 -4.92 -7.15
C VAL A 256 -9.56 -4.18 -5.82
N GLY A 257 -9.13 -4.87 -4.75
CA GLY A 257 -9.03 -4.29 -3.41
C GLY A 257 -8.05 -3.12 -3.34
N LEU A 258 -6.81 -3.32 -3.79
CA LEU A 258 -5.79 -2.28 -3.78
C LEU A 258 -6.16 -1.09 -4.68
N ALA A 259 -6.81 -1.35 -5.83
CA ALA A 259 -7.30 -0.30 -6.71
C ALA A 259 -8.32 0.64 -6.04
N CYS A 260 -9.07 0.14 -5.07
CA CYS A 260 -10.08 0.91 -4.30
C CYS A 260 -9.50 1.59 -3.06
N ALA A 261 -8.20 1.43 -2.79
CA ALA A 261 -7.57 2.01 -1.61
C ALA A 261 -7.57 3.55 -1.64
N PRO A 262 -8.00 4.23 -0.55
CA PRO A 262 -8.11 5.69 -0.53
C PRO A 262 -6.81 6.41 -0.90
N HIS A 263 -5.65 5.92 -0.46
CA HIS A 263 -4.34 6.48 -0.80
C HIS A 263 -3.94 6.30 -2.27
N VAL A 264 -4.45 5.28 -2.97
CA VAL A 264 -4.27 5.10 -4.43
C VAL A 264 -5.20 6.04 -5.18
N VAL A 265 -6.47 6.12 -4.77
CA VAL A 265 -7.49 6.98 -5.38
C VAL A 265 -7.12 8.46 -5.25
N SER A 266 -6.54 8.90 -4.13
CA SER A 266 -6.12 10.29 -3.93
C SER A 266 -5.10 10.76 -4.99
N ASN A 267 -4.18 9.89 -5.43
CA ASN A 267 -3.25 10.22 -6.51
C ASN A 267 -3.99 10.51 -7.83
N VAL A 268 -5.02 9.72 -8.13
CA VAL A 268 -5.83 9.88 -9.34
C VAL A 268 -6.62 11.19 -9.31
N LEU A 269 -7.19 11.56 -8.15
CA LEU A 269 -7.90 12.83 -7.96
C LEU A 269 -6.97 14.05 -8.10
N ALA A 270 -5.69 13.91 -7.77
CA ALA A 270 -4.69 14.97 -7.81
C ALA A 270 -4.09 15.23 -9.20
N VAL A 271 -4.38 14.39 -10.21
CA VAL A 271 -3.81 14.50 -11.56
C VAL A 271 -4.32 15.74 -12.30
N LYS A 272 -3.37 16.48 -12.90
CA LYS A 272 -3.67 17.69 -13.66
C LYS A 272 -4.47 17.42 -14.95
N ASP A 273 -4.09 16.38 -15.70
CA ASP A 273 -4.66 16.11 -17.02
C ASP A 273 -5.02 14.62 -17.19
N VAL A 274 -6.27 14.36 -17.55
CA VAL A 274 -6.78 12.98 -17.80
C VAL A 274 -6.05 12.27 -18.93
N ARG A 275 -5.39 12.99 -19.85
CA ARG A 275 -4.60 12.39 -20.94
C ARG A 275 -3.43 11.57 -20.39
N PHE A 276 -2.96 11.85 -19.18
CA PHE A 276 -1.90 11.07 -18.54
C PHE A 276 -2.34 9.63 -18.24
N PHE A 277 -3.62 9.40 -18.06
CA PHE A 277 -4.16 8.05 -17.79
C PHE A 277 -4.00 7.07 -18.96
N ARG A 278 -3.65 7.56 -20.16
CA ARG A 278 -3.41 6.68 -21.30
C ARG A 278 -2.14 5.85 -21.17
N TRP A 279 -1.05 6.42 -20.67
CA TRP A 279 0.27 5.78 -20.64
C TRP A 279 0.80 5.52 -19.21
N ALA A 280 0.43 6.36 -18.25
CA ALA A 280 0.93 6.24 -16.88
C ALA A 280 0.71 4.85 -16.25
N PRO A 281 -0.48 4.24 -16.34
CA PRO A 281 -0.70 2.92 -15.73
C PRO A 281 0.14 1.81 -16.41
N LEU A 282 0.36 1.88 -17.71
CA LEU A 282 1.16 0.89 -18.43
C LEU A 282 2.65 0.99 -18.07
N ILE A 283 3.17 2.21 -17.97
CA ILE A 283 4.56 2.44 -17.54
C ILE A 283 4.72 2.00 -16.08
N ALA A 284 3.79 2.39 -15.20
CA ALA A 284 3.82 1.98 -13.81
C ALA A 284 3.73 0.46 -13.67
N PHE A 285 2.88 -0.21 -14.45
CA PHE A 285 2.77 -1.66 -14.50
C PHE A 285 4.09 -2.32 -14.87
N ALA A 286 4.69 -1.92 -16.00
CA ALA A 286 5.92 -2.52 -16.50
C ALA A 286 7.09 -2.35 -15.51
N VAL A 287 7.28 -1.12 -15.00
CA VAL A 287 8.37 -0.83 -14.05
C VAL A 287 8.16 -1.57 -12.74
N TYR A 288 6.94 -1.53 -12.19
CA TYR A 288 6.66 -2.23 -10.93
C TYR A 288 6.81 -3.74 -11.08
N LEU A 289 6.29 -4.34 -12.16
CA LEU A 289 6.43 -5.77 -12.42
C LEU A 289 7.91 -6.19 -12.45
N THR A 290 8.76 -5.40 -13.12
CA THR A 290 10.20 -5.67 -13.15
C THR A 290 10.81 -5.65 -11.74
N ILE A 291 10.53 -4.60 -10.95
CA ILE A 291 11.03 -4.46 -9.58
C ILE A 291 10.57 -5.65 -8.73
N SER A 292 9.28 -5.97 -8.78
CA SER A 292 8.69 -6.98 -7.92
C SER A 292 9.18 -8.40 -8.24
N MET A 293 9.42 -8.71 -9.53
CA MET A 293 10.06 -9.97 -9.91
C MET A 293 11.49 -10.07 -9.37
N LEU A 294 12.27 -8.99 -9.48
CA LEU A 294 13.62 -8.94 -8.94
C LEU A 294 13.68 -9.19 -7.43
N VAL A 295 12.71 -8.62 -6.69
CA VAL A 295 12.56 -8.87 -5.24
C VAL A 295 12.35 -10.37 -4.95
N ARG A 296 11.44 -11.03 -5.70
CA ARG A 296 11.16 -12.46 -5.52
C ARG A 296 12.39 -13.30 -5.80
N PHE A 297 13.07 -13.05 -6.91
CA PHE A 297 14.29 -13.77 -7.28
C PHE A 297 15.40 -13.57 -6.25
N SER A 298 15.51 -12.37 -5.65
CA SER A 298 16.45 -12.15 -4.54
C SER A 298 16.14 -13.03 -3.34
N GLY A 299 14.87 -13.16 -2.95
CA GLY A 299 14.44 -14.03 -1.85
C GLY A 299 14.75 -15.51 -2.12
N MET A 300 14.46 -15.98 -3.34
CA MET A 300 14.81 -17.34 -3.78
C MET A 300 16.34 -17.57 -3.77
N GLY A 301 17.12 -16.55 -4.21
CA GLY A 301 18.58 -16.61 -4.16
C GLY A 301 19.12 -16.72 -2.73
N VAL A 302 18.51 -15.99 -1.79
CA VAL A 302 18.91 -16.10 -0.37
C VAL A 302 18.52 -17.46 0.20
N ARG A 303 17.40 -18.05 -0.21
CA ARG A 303 17.06 -19.44 0.17
C ARG A 303 18.14 -20.41 -0.27
N THR A 304 18.64 -20.29 -1.49
CA THR A 304 19.77 -21.07 -2.01
C THR A 304 21.01 -20.88 -1.15
N MET A 305 21.37 -19.62 -0.84
CA MET A 305 22.55 -19.32 0.00
C MET A 305 22.43 -19.90 1.42
N VAL A 306 21.22 -19.92 1.99
CA VAL A 306 20.99 -20.52 3.32
C VAL A 306 21.13 -22.03 3.26
N GLU A 307 20.61 -22.69 2.22
CA GLU A 307 20.72 -24.13 2.04
C GLU A 307 22.18 -24.58 1.85
N GLU A 308 22.97 -23.75 1.17
CA GLU A 308 24.42 -23.99 0.96
C GLU A 308 25.28 -23.56 2.16
N GLY A 309 24.68 -22.99 3.21
CA GLY A 309 25.37 -22.55 4.42
C GLY A 309 26.21 -21.27 4.27
N THR A 310 26.03 -20.51 3.16
CA THR A 310 26.75 -19.25 2.93
C THR A 310 26.11 -18.06 3.65
N VAL A 311 24.83 -18.15 3.99
CA VAL A 311 24.09 -17.16 4.76
C VAL A 311 23.35 -17.83 5.92
N VAL A 312 23.40 -17.21 7.10
CA VAL A 312 22.61 -17.62 8.27
C VAL A 312 21.69 -16.46 8.63
N LEU A 313 20.38 -16.70 8.59
CA LEU A 313 19.38 -15.72 9.01
C LEU A 313 19.30 -15.65 10.54
N PRO A 314 18.80 -14.54 11.11
CA PRO A 314 18.65 -14.40 12.56
C PRO A 314 17.60 -15.39 13.10
N ASP A 315 17.80 -15.86 14.33
CA ASP A 315 16.85 -16.74 15.01
C ASP A 315 15.68 -15.92 15.60
N VAL A 316 14.77 -15.51 14.73
CA VAL A 316 13.56 -14.76 15.05
C VAL A 316 12.36 -15.30 14.27
N THR A 317 11.16 -15.12 14.78
CA THR A 317 9.92 -15.66 14.19
C THR A 317 9.72 -15.22 12.72
N ASN A 318 10.10 -13.99 12.38
CA ASN A 318 10.00 -13.43 11.02
C ASN A 318 11.34 -13.45 10.27
N ALA A 319 12.19 -14.46 10.48
CA ALA A 319 13.52 -14.56 9.87
C ALA A 319 13.51 -14.40 8.33
N ALA A 320 12.49 -14.91 7.64
CA ALA A 320 12.34 -14.79 6.20
C ALA A 320 12.31 -13.32 5.72
N ASP A 321 11.77 -12.40 6.49
CA ASP A 321 11.72 -10.96 6.16
C ASP A 321 13.12 -10.32 6.17
N TYR A 322 14.11 -10.95 6.85
CA TYR A 322 15.50 -10.51 6.82
C TYR A 322 16.26 -10.97 5.58
N SER A 323 15.68 -11.87 4.75
CA SER A 323 16.36 -12.42 3.57
C SER A 323 16.98 -11.34 2.67
N PHE A 324 16.24 -10.27 2.36
CA PHE A 324 16.72 -9.24 1.44
C PHE A 324 17.96 -8.50 1.96
N VAL A 325 17.97 -8.13 3.24
CA VAL A 325 19.08 -7.41 3.87
C VAL A 325 20.31 -8.31 4.10
N TYR A 326 20.10 -9.56 4.43
CA TYR A 326 21.22 -10.54 4.55
C TYR A 326 21.77 -10.95 3.20
N GLY A 327 20.92 -11.06 2.17
CA GLY A 327 21.36 -11.32 0.81
C GLY A 327 22.29 -10.25 0.25
N ILE A 328 22.00 -8.98 0.48
CA ILE A 328 22.91 -7.91 0.04
C ILE A 328 24.21 -7.86 0.85
N SER A 329 24.15 -8.17 2.16
CA SER A 329 25.36 -8.28 2.97
C SER A 329 26.32 -9.30 2.43
N ALA A 330 25.81 -10.49 2.04
CA ALA A 330 26.61 -11.57 1.43
C ALA A 330 27.13 -11.17 0.04
N ALA A 331 26.27 -10.56 -0.79
CA ALA A 331 26.60 -10.29 -2.18
C ALA A 331 27.62 -9.15 -2.37
N THR A 332 27.69 -8.16 -1.44
CA THR A 332 28.53 -6.97 -1.66
C THR A 332 29.77 -6.93 -0.78
N GLY A 333 29.69 -7.38 0.48
CA GLY A 333 30.73 -7.20 1.49
C GLY A 333 31.12 -5.70 1.74
N SER A 334 30.44 -4.75 1.08
CA SER A 334 30.72 -3.31 1.13
C SER A 334 29.70 -2.58 1.96
N VAL A 335 30.12 -1.93 3.03
CA VAL A 335 29.22 -1.13 3.91
C VAL A 335 28.66 0.09 3.18
N PHE A 336 29.40 0.67 2.24
CA PHE A 336 28.88 1.74 1.39
C PHE A 336 27.69 1.25 0.54
N ALA A 337 27.81 0.07 -0.09
CA ALA A 337 26.72 -0.54 -0.83
C ALA A 337 25.52 -0.89 0.07
N MET A 338 25.77 -1.41 1.28
CA MET A 338 24.74 -1.65 2.28
C MET A 338 24.02 -0.36 2.70
N GLY A 339 24.74 0.73 2.88
CA GLY A 339 24.18 2.04 3.16
C GLY A 339 23.27 2.57 2.04
N LEU A 340 23.70 2.47 0.78
CA LEU A 340 22.86 2.82 -0.38
C LEU A 340 21.62 1.91 -0.51
N PHE A 341 21.78 0.63 -0.25
CA PHE A 341 20.67 -0.33 -0.22
C PHE A 341 19.66 0.02 0.90
N ALA A 342 20.15 0.37 2.10
CA ALA A 342 19.29 0.83 3.17
C ALA A 342 18.51 2.10 2.78
N VAL A 343 19.15 3.08 2.13
CA VAL A 343 18.48 4.28 1.60
C VAL A 343 17.40 3.90 0.58
N MET A 344 17.64 2.93 -0.30
CA MET A 344 16.66 2.43 -1.27
C MET A 344 15.43 1.83 -0.56
N ILE A 345 15.62 0.96 0.43
CA ILE A 345 14.49 0.37 1.19
C ILE A 345 13.75 1.46 1.97
N LEU A 346 14.47 2.35 2.65
CA LEU A 346 13.87 3.47 3.37
C LEU A 346 13.04 4.34 2.42
N ALA A 347 13.52 4.60 1.19
CA ALA A 347 12.76 5.35 0.19
C ALA A 347 11.44 4.66 -0.18
N ALA A 348 11.45 3.34 -0.37
CA ALA A 348 10.23 2.58 -0.66
C ALA A 348 9.24 2.60 0.51
N VAL A 349 9.71 2.35 1.73
CA VAL A 349 8.86 2.34 2.93
C VAL A 349 8.27 3.70 3.18
N MET A 350 9.11 4.74 3.21
CA MET A 350 8.71 6.09 3.58
C MET A 350 7.71 6.67 2.58
N SER A 351 7.84 6.39 1.28
CA SER A 351 6.91 6.86 0.25
C SER A 351 5.48 6.35 0.44
N THR A 352 5.30 5.14 0.95
CA THR A 352 3.97 4.58 1.27
C THR A 352 3.48 5.07 2.64
N THR A 353 4.37 5.11 3.64
CA THR A 353 4.05 5.59 4.99
C THR A 353 3.50 7.01 4.98
N ASP A 354 4.11 7.92 4.21
CA ASP A 354 3.68 9.30 4.05
C ASP A 354 2.22 9.41 3.60
N ARG A 355 1.83 8.59 2.63
CA ARG A 355 0.48 8.61 2.08
C ARG A 355 -0.53 8.02 3.00
N LEU A 356 -0.19 6.94 3.69
CA LEU A 356 -1.06 6.34 4.69
C LEU A 356 -1.30 7.31 5.84
N MET A 357 -0.26 7.98 6.33
CA MET A 357 -0.38 9.03 7.35
C MET A 357 -1.28 10.17 6.87
N LEU A 358 -1.02 10.69 5.65
CA LEU A 358 -1.83 11.75 5.08
C LEU A 358 -3.29 11.30 4.87
N THR A 359 -3.51 10.05 4.48
CA THR A 359 -4.85 9.46 4.35
C THR A 359 -5.58 9.50 5.69
N VAL A 360 -4.97 8.99 6.77
CA VAL A 360 -5.58 9.04 8.12
C VAL A 360 -5.88 10.47 8.53
N GLY A 361 -4.92 11.38 8.35
CA GLY A 361 -5.09 12.81 8.64
C GLY A 361 -6.26 13.43 7.88
N THR A 362 -6.37 13.13 6.58
CA THR A 362 -7.43 13.63 5.69
C THR A 362 -8.78 13.01 6.01
N GLN A 363 -8.83 11.70 6.24
CA GLN A 363 -10.06 10.99 6.60
C GLN A 363 -10.72 11.61 7.83
N PHE A 364 -9.95 11.89 8.86
CA PHE A 364 -10.49 12.51 10.05
C PHE A 364 -10.77 14.01 9.84
N SER A 365 -9.79 14.80 9.38
CA SER A 365 -9.90 16.26 9.34
C SER A 365 -10.92 16.77 8.32
N TRP A 366 -10.97 16.14 7.13
CA TRP A 366 -11.88 16.52 6.05
C TRP A 366 -13.26 15.87 6.20
N ASN A 367 -13.30 14.55 6.34
CA ASN A 367 -14.56 13.81 6.28
C ASN A 367 -15.33 13.80 7.61
N ILE A 368 -14.63 13.80 8.75
CA ILE A 368 -15.29 13.78 10.08
C ILE A 368 -15.31 15.17 10.68
N PHE A 369 -14.15 15.80 10.90
CA PHE A 369 -14.08 17.06 11.62
C PHE A 369 -14.78 18.19 10.86
N LYS A 370 -14.38 18.49 9.61
CA LYS A 370 -14.94 19.61 8.84
C LYS A 370 -16.41 19.42 8.46
N VAL A 371 -16.82 18.20 8.10
CA VAL A 371 -18.19 17.97 7.61
C VAL A 371 -19.20 17.72 8.73
N ILE A 372 -18.78 17.04 9.81
CA ILE A 372 -19.70 16.57 10.84
C ILE A 372 -19.56 17.37 12.12
N LEU A 373 -18.33 17.43 12.68
CA LEU A 373 -18.12 18.02 14.00
C LEU A 373 -18.07 19.55 13.97
N HIS A 374 -17.44 20.15 12.95
CA HIS A 374 -17.23 21.58 12.87
C HIS A 374 -17.36 22.14 11.44
N PRO A 375 -18.59 22.24 10.89
CA PRO A 375 -18.81 22.66 9.50
C PRO A 375 -18.29 24.06 9.16
N LYS A 376 -18.07 24.91 10.17
CA LYS A 376 -17.50 26.26 10.02
C LYS A 376 -15.98 26.30 10.21
N ALA A 377 -15.31 25.16 10.24
CA ALA A 377 -13.86 25.09 10.41
C ALA A 377 -13.12 25.85 9.30
N THR A 378 -12.16 26.65 9.71
CA THR A 378 -11.27 27.35 8.78
C THR A 378 -10.27 26.37 8.13
N GLU A 379 -9.73 26.75 6.96
CA GLU A 379 -8.72 25.96 6.27
C GLU A 379 -7.51 25.61 7.18
N LYS A 380 -7.05 26.58 7.98
CA LYS A 380 -5.97 26.37 8.94
C LYS A 380 -6.31 25.33 10.02
N GLN A 381 -7.56 25.32 10.49
CA GLN A 381 -8.02 24.34 11.48
C GLN A 381 -8.06 22.94 10.87
N VAL A 382 -8.54 22.80 9.63
CA VAL A 382 -8.56 21.49 8.94
C VAL A 382 -7.15 20.93 8.80
N ILE A 383 -6.19 21.74 8.35
CA ILE A 383 -4.79 21.34 8.22
C ILE A 383 -4.20 20.94 9.58
N ARG A 384 -4.42 21.76 10.62
CA ARG A 384 -3.92 21.49 11.97
C ARG A 384 -4.50 20.19 12.57
N ILE A 385 -5.78 19.95 12.38
CA ILE A 385 -6.44 18.71 12.82
C ILE A 385 -5.87 17.51 12.04
N SER A 386 -5.64 17.65 10.74
CA SER A 386 -4.97 16.62 9.96
C SER A 386 -3.59 16.26 10.53
N GLN A 387 -2.79 17.26 10.86
CA GLN A 387 -1.46 17.08 11.46
C GLN A 387 -1.50 16.37 12.82
N ILE A 388 -2.43 16.77 13.69
CA ILE A 388 -2.64 16.12 15.00
C ILE A 388 -3.08 14.66 14.82
N THR A 389 -4.00 14.41 13.89
CA THR A 389 -4.49 13.05 13.61
C THR A 389 -3.38 12.16 13.03
N MET A 390 -2.52 12.70 12.17
CA MET A 390 -1.34 11.96 11.68
C MET A 390 -0.41 11.58 12.84
N LEU A 391 -0.13 12.50 13.75
CA LEU A 391 0.69 12.19 14.93
C LEU A 391 0.06 11.10 15.81
N ALA A 392 -1.24 11.17 16.06
CA ALA A 392 -1.96 10.15 16.79
C ALA A 392 -1.89 8.78 16.09
N ALA A 393 -2.05 8.75 14.76
CA ALA A 393 -1.92 7.54 13.96
C ALA A 393 -0.53 6.90 14.06
N VAL A 394 0.53 7.73 14.06
CA VAL A 394 1.91 7.26 14.25
C VAL A 394 2.05 6.58 15.61
N ILE A 395 1.62 7.24 16.69
CA ILE A 395 1.71 6.71 18.05
C ILE A 395 0.98 5.36 18.17
N ILE A 396 -0.26 5.29 17.66
CA ILE A 396 -1.05 4.06 17.67
C ILE A 396 -0.35 2.94 16.88
N SER A 397 0.13 3.26 15.67
CA SER A 397 0.81 2.27 14.83
C SER A 397 2.12 1.78 15.43
N LEU A 398 2.88 2.65 16.12
CA LEU A 398 4.10 2.25 16.84
C LEU A 398 3.79 1.29 17.97
N LEU A 399 2.78 1.59 18.80
CA LEU A 399 2.38 0.72 19.90
C LEU A 399 1.98 -0.68 19.39
N LEU A 400 1.32 -0.75 18.24
CA LEU A 400 0.97 -2.03 17.62
C LEU A 400 2.16 -2.72 16.94
N ALA A 401 3.17 -1.97 16.50
CA ALA A 401 4.37 -2.51 15.83
C ALA A 401 5.43 -3.05 16.78
N VAL A 402 5.29 -2.86 18.10
CA VAL A 402 6.26 -3.39 19.10
C VAL A 402 6.38 -4.91 19.01
N ASN A 403 5.25 -5.61 18.78
CA ASN A 403 5.20 -7.06 18.60
C ASN A 403 4.60 -7.37 17.22
N PRO A 404 5.39 -7.35 16.15
CA PRO A 404 4.89 -7.57 14.80
C PRO A 404 4.43 -9.03 14.61
N PRO A 405 3.45 -9.28 13.72
CA PRO A 405 3.09 -10.64 13.35
C PRO A 405 4.20 -11.32 12.55
N ASP A 406 4.11 -12.66 12.41
CA ASP A 406 5.14 -13.53 11.87
C ASP A 406 5.67 -13.15 10.47
N VAL A 407 4.77 -12.70 9.57
CA VAL A 407 5.18 -12.30 8.21
C VAL A 407 4.48 -10.99 7.83
N LEU A 408 5.26 -9.98 7.46
CA LEU A 408 4.79 -8.62 7.18
C LEU A 408 3.75 -8.53 6.05
N VAL A 409 3.89 -9.38 5.03
CA VAL A 409 2.99 -9.34 3.87
C VAL A 409 1.54 -9.64 4.25
N PHE A 410 1.30 -10.42 5.30
CA PHE A 410 -0.06 -10.74 5.75
C PHE A 410 -0.79 -9.54 6.35
N LEU A 411 -0.08 -8.59 6.96
CA LEU A 411 -0.68 -7.32 7.39
C LEU A 411 -1.24 -6.51 6.21
N ILE A 412 -0.51 -6.51 5.09
CA ILE A 412 -1.00 -5.85 3.87
C ILE A 412 -2.22 -6.58 3.32
N PHE A 413 -2.19 -7.90 3.25
CA PHE A 413 -3.32 -8.68 2.74
C PHE A 413 -4.56 -8.50 3.61
N LEU A 414 -4.39 -8.41 4.93
CA LEU A 414 -5.48 -8.06 5.84
C LEU A 414 -6.04 -6.66 5.52
N ALA A 415 -5.19 -5.65 5.44
CA ALA A 415 -5.61 -4.28 5.15
C ALA A 415 -6.33 -4.17 3.79
N ILE A 416 -5.78 -4.78 2.73
CA ILE A 416 -6.40 -4.76 1.40
C ILE A 416 -7.70 -5.59 1.40
N GLY A 417 -7.77 -6.68 2.16
CA GLY A 417 -8.98 -7.49 2.32
C GLY A 417 -10.14 -6.70 2.94
N LEU A 418 -9.85 -5.89 3.95
CA LEU A 418 -10.82 -4.97 4.54
C LEU A 418 -11.31 -3.92 3.53
N ILE A 419 -10.41 -3.38 2.68
CA ILE A 419 -10.77 -2.46 1.59
C ILE A 419 -11.64 -3.14 0.56
N LEU A 420 -11.25 -4.33 0.08
CA LEU A 420 -12.00 -5.09 -0.90
C LEU A 420 -13.45 -5.33 -0.44
N ALA A 421 -13.61 -5.79 0.79
CA ALA A 421 -14.91 -6.10 1.36
C ALA A 421 -15.78 -4.87 1.61
N SER A 422 -15.18 -3.70 1.91
CA SER A 422 -15.94 -2.53 2.32
C SER A 422 -16.11 -1.48 1.22
N PHE A 423 -15.08 -1.24 0.38
CA PHE A 423 -15.07 -0.13 -0.57
C PHE A 423 -15.32 -0.53 -2.02
N ALA A 424 -14.87 -1.72 -2.44
CA ALA A 424 -14.95 -2.11 -3.84
C ALA A 424 -16.38 -2.18 -4.35
N VAL A 425 -17.27 -2.83 -3.59
CA VAL A 425 -18.67 -3.03 -4.01
C VAL A 425 -19.42 -1.69 -4.12
N PRO A 426 -19.46 -0.81 -3.10
CA PRO A 426 -20.18 0.46 -3.22
C PRO A 426 -19.54 1.41 -4.25
N LEU A 427 -18.21 1.35 -4.48
CA LEU A 427 -17.55 2.14 -5.51
C LEU A 427 -17.97 1.70 -6.91
N ILE A 428 -17.84 0.41 -7.21
CA ILE A 428 -18.17 -0.15 -8.53
C ILE A 428 -19.67 -0.06 -8.79
N ALA A 429 -20.50 -0.46 -7.84
CA ALA A 429 -21.95 -0.33 -7.97
C ALA A 429 -22.39 1.13 -8.11
N GLY A 430 -21.76 2.06 -7.41
CA GLY A 430 -22.02 3.48 -7.53
C GLY A 430 -21.78 4.01 -8.95
N MET A 431 -20.77 3.51 -9.65
CA MET A 431 -20.41 3.96 -11.00
C MET A 431 -21.17 3.25 -12.12
N TYR A 432 -21.53 1.99 -11.92
CA TYR A 432 -22.02 1.14 -13.01
C TYR A 432 -23.45 0.63 -12.82
N TRP A 433 -24.01 0.71 -11.63
CA TRP A 433 -25.35 0.21 -11.34
C TRP A 433 -26.30 1.34 -10.88
N ARG A 434 -27.19 1.77 -11.77
CA ARG A 434 -28.13 2.86 -11.48
C ARG A 434 -29.04 2.59 -10.28
N ARG A 435 -29.36 1.31 -10.02
CA ARG A 435 -30.25 0.90 -8.92
C ARG A 435 -29.57 0.90 -7.54
N ALA A 436 -28.25 1.06 -7.47
CA ALA A 436 -27.50 1.12 -6.22
C ALA A 436 -28.01 2.26 -5.32
N THR A 437 -28.46 1.93 -4.10
CA THR A 437 -29.05 2.87 -3.14
C THR A 437 -28.10 3.16 -1.98
N THR A 438 -28.40 4.23 -1.24
CA THR A 438 -27.69 4.62 -0.01
C THR A 438 -27.72 3.49 1.03
N ALA A 439 -28.90 2.90 1.26
CA ALA A 439 -29.04 1.76 2.19
C ALA A 439 -28.21 0.54 1.73
N GLY A 440 -28.17 0.27 0.41
CA GLY A 440 -27.31 -0.76 -0.17
C GLY A 440 -25.83 -0.51 0.09
N ALA A 441 -25.37 0.71 -0.11
CA ALA A 441 -23.97 1.08 0.13
C ALA A 441 -23.58 0.98 1.62
N VAL A 442 -24.43 1.45 2.52
CA VAL A 442 -24.20 1.31 3.98
C VAL A 442 -24.16 -0.18 4.37
N ALA A 443 -25.16 -0.95 3.95
CA ALA A 443 -25.21 -2.39 4.23
C ALA A 443 -23.97 -3.12 3.70
N SER A 444 -23.57 -2.85 2.45
CA SER A 444 -22.37 -3.41 1.83
C SER A 444 -21.10 -3.12 2.64
N MET A 445 -20.89 -1.86 3.05
CA MET A 445 -19.71 -1.48 3.84
C MET A 445 -19.69 -2.15 5.22
N VAL A 446 -20.82 -2.12 5.94
CA VAL A 446 -20.91 -2.64 7.31
C VAL A 446 -20.82 -4.16 7.33
N PHE A 447 -21.61 -4.84 6.51
CA PHE A 447 -21.58 -6.31 6.45
C PHE A 447 -20.28 -6.83 5.83
N GLY A 448 -19.74 -6.12 4.83
CA GLY A 448 -18.43 -6.46 4.25
C GLY A 448 -17.32 -6.36 5.28
N LEU A 449 -17.27 -5.27 6.07
CA LEU A 449 -16.29 -5.11 7.15
C LEU A 449 -16.45 -6.18 8.23
N ALA A 450 -17.67 -6.38 8.72
CA ALA A 450 -17.95 -7.36 9.76
C ALA A 450 -17.57 -8.78 9.29
N ALA A 451 -17.94 -9.14 8.06
CA ALA A 451 -17.58 -10.42 7.46
C ALA A 451 -16.05 -10.57 7.31
N ALA A 452 -15.35 -9.52 6.87
CA ALA A 452 -13.90 -9.57 6.74
C ALA A 452 -13.20 -9.77 8.09
N LEU A 453 -13.68 -9.13 9.15
CA LEU A 453 -13.15 -9.32 10.50
C LEU A 453 -13.46 -10.72 11.04
N CYS A 454 -14.70 -11.22 10.85
CA CYS A 454 -15.10 -12.56 11.30
C CYS A 454 -14.36 -13.67 10.55
N PHE A 455 -14.34 -13.64 9.22
CA PHE A 455 -13.63 -14.65 8.43
C PHE A 455 -12.11 -14.53 8.56
N GLY A 456 -11.57 -13.32 8.70
CA GLY A 456 -10.15 -13.10 8.97
C GLY A 456 -9.73 -13.67 10.32
N TYR A 457 -10.54 -13.46 11.35
CA TYR A 457 -10.32 -14.08 12.66
C TYR A 457 -10.40 -15.60 12.59
N TYR A 458 -11.43 -16.15 11.91
CA TYR A 458 -11.59 -17.59 11.73
C TYR A 458 -10.39 -18.21 11.00
N ASP A 459 -9.99 -17.63 9.88
CA ASP A 459 -8.85 -18.08 9.07
C ASP A 459 -7.53 -18.06 9.84
N GLN A 460 -7.34 -17.08 10.74
CA GLN A 460 -6.10 -16.95 11.49
C GLN A 460 -6.03 -17.82 12.74
N PHE A 461 -7.15 -17.95 13.47
CA PHE A 461 -7.13 -18.52 14.83
C PHE A 461 -7.93 -19.82 14.98
N VAL A 462 -8.76 -20.19 14.02
CA VAL A 462 -9.60 -21.39 14.11
C VAL A 462 -9.18 -22.43 13.07
N GLU A 463 -9.36 -22.14 11.79
CA GLU A 463 -9.03 -23.05 10.69
C GLU A 463 -8.75 -22.26 9.41
N LYS A 464 -7.73 -22.67 8.64
CA LYS A 464 -7.38 -22.05 7.37
C LYS A 464 -8.46 -22.29 6.31
N LEU A 465 -8.99 -21.20 5.77
CA LEU A 465 -9.99 -21.24 4.71
C LEU A 465 -9.37 -21.68 3.36
N PRO A 466 -10.14 -22.35 2.48
CA PRO A 466 -9.69 -22.74 1.14
C PRO A 466 -9.25 -21.53 0.28
N MET A 467 -9.98 -20.42 0.36
CA MET A 467 -9.68 -19.14 -0.28
C MET A 467 -9.35 -18.10 0.77
N HIS A 468 -8.68 -17.03 0.37
CA HIS A 468 -8.43 -15.89 1.26
C HIS A 468 -9.76 -15.36 1.82
N PHE A 469 -9.80 -15.06 3.11
CA PHE A 469 -11.00 -14.63 3.84
C PHE A 469 -11.79 -13.50 3.15
N SER A 470 -11.09 -12.62 2.44
CA SER A 470 -11.69 -11.46 1.77
C SER A 470 -12.65 -11.83 0.64
N ILE A 471 -12.52 -13.02 0.04
CA ILE A 471 -13.45 -13.48 -0.99
C ILE A 471 -14.84 -13.75 -0.39
N TYR A 472 -14.89 -14.43 0.75
CA TYR A 472 -16.15 -14.69 1.46
C TYR A 472 -16.79 -13.38 1.92
N ALA A 473 -15.98 -12.44 2.42
CA ALA A 473 -16.43 -11.12 2.82
C ALA A 473 -16.94 -10.29 1.63
N LEU A 474 -16.26 -10.36 0.48
CA LEU A 474 -16.70 -9.71 -0.76
C LEU A 474 -18.06 -10.23 -1.23
N LEU A 475 -18.28 -11.54 -1.20
CA LEU A 475 -19.56 -12.14 -1.59
C LEU A 475 -20.70 -11.68 -0.68
N LEU A 476 -20.48 -11.60 0.63
CA LEU A 476 -21.48 -11.05 1.56
C LEU A 476 -21.70 -9.54 1.34
N SER A 477 -20.67 -8.78 1.05
CA SER A 477 -20.77 -7.36 0.71
C SER A 477 -21.61 -7.15 -0.56
N ILE A 478 -21.40 -7.96 -1.60
CA ILE A 478 -22.20 -7.95 -2.84
C ILE A 478 -23.65 -8.30 -2.53
N ALA A 479 -23.91 -9.38 -1.78
CA ALA A 479 -25.26 -9.79 -1.40
C ALA A 479 -25.98 -8.69 -0.63
N ALA A 480 -25.31 -8.08 0.37
CA ALA A 480 -25.87 -6.97 1.14
C ALA A 480 -26.20 -5.76 0.26
N MET A 481 -25.29 -5.41 -0.67
CA MET A 481 -25.52 -4.32 -1.62
C MET A 481 -26.74 -4.55 -2.50
N VAL A 482 -26.86 -5.74 -3.06
CA VAL A 482 -27.95 -6.11 -3.98
C VAL A 482 -29.29 -6.18 -3.22
N ILE A 483 -29.34 -6.96 -2.14
CA ILE A 483 -30.57 -7.18 -1.36
C ILE A 483 -31.08 -5.83 -0.82
N ALA A 484 -30.25 -5.06 -0.11
CA ALA A 484 -30.69 -3.80 0.46
C ALA A 484 -31.06 -2.77 -0.62
N SER A 485 -30.35 -2.73 -1.76
CA SER A 485 -30.72 -1.84 -2.86
C SER A 485 -32.06 -2.23 -3.50
N LEU A 486 -32.38 -3.52 -3.65
CA LEU A 486 -33.65 -3.95 -4.22
C LEU A 486 -34.83 -3.74 -3.29
N LEU A 487 -34.62 -3.88 -1.98
CA LEU A 487 -35.66 -3.70 -0.94
C LEU A 487 -35.94 -2.24 -0.57
N THR A 488 -35.05 -1.32 -0.88
CA THR A 488 -35.19 0.09 -0.50
C THR A 488 -35.57 0.98 -1.69
N LYS A 489 -36.05 2.18 -1.40
CA LYS A 489 -36.44 3.17 -2.41
C LYS A 489 -35.23 3.58 -3.24
N LYS A 490 -35.38 3.74 -4.56
CA LYS A 490 -34.35 4.22 -5.49
C LYS A 490 -33.88 5.63 -5.07
N ASN A 491 -32.59 5.90 -5.18
CA ASN A 491 -32.03 7.24 -4.97
C ASN A 491 -32.52 8.24 -6.02
N SER A 492 -32.47 9.52 -5.69
CA SER A 492 -32.91 10.62 -6.55
C SER A 492 -32.07 10.68 -7.85
N ASP A 493 -32.71 11.04 -8.95
CA ASP A 493 -32.03 11.21 -10.24
C ASP A 493 -30.98 12.35 -10.18
N THR A 494 -31.17 13.36 -9.32
CA THR A 494 -30.20 14.45 -9.12
C THR A 494 -28.83 13.95 -8.65
N ALA A 495 -28.78 12.99 -7.73
CA ALA A 495 -27.52 12.40 -7.27
C ALA A 495 -26.86 11.53 -8.37
N LEU A 496 -27.69 10.83 -9.16
CA LEU A 496 -27.24 10.03 -10.30
C LEU A 496 -26.65 10.91 -11.41
N ASP A 497 -27.30 12.00 -11.78
CA ASP A 497 -26.86 12.89 -12.87
C ASP A 497 -25.51 13.55 -12.57
N LYS A 498 -25.18 13.75 -11.29
CA LYS A 498 -23.90 14.33 -10.87
C LYS A 498 -22.75 13.32 -10.88
N THR A 499 -23.01 12.04 -10.65
CA THR A 499 -21.97 11.07 -10.30
C THR A 499 -21.98 9.80 -11.13
N TYR A 500 -23.13 9.41 -11.72
CA TYR A 500 -23.23 8.21 -12.51
C TYR A 500 -22.64 8.42 -13.90
N THR A 501 -21.65 7.64 -14.24
CA THR A 501 -20.98 7.70 -15.56
C THR A 501 -21.27 6.47 -16.43
N GLY A 502 -21.79 5.39 -15.85
CA GLY A 502 -22.03 4.13 -16.55
C GLY A 502 -20.77 3.61 -17.24
N TRP A 503 -20.95 2.92 -18.35
CA TRP A 503 -19.87 2.38 -19.18
C TRP A 503 -19.22 3.41 -20.11
N TYR A 504 -19.78 4.61 -20.22
CA TYR A 504 -19.29 5.66 -21.11
C TYR A 504 -18.29 6.57 -20.37
N LEU A 505 -17.17 6.87 -21.02
CA LEU A 505 -16.14 7.79 -20.50
C LEU A 505 -16.59 9.26 -20.51
N HIS A 506 -17.62 9.60 -21.29
CA HIS A 506 -18.18 10.93 -21.36
C HIS A 506 -19.66 10.88 -20.99
N PRO A 507 -20.13 11.74 -20.06
CA PRO A 507 -21.55 11.96 -19.93
C PRO A 507 -22.08 12.38 -21.32
N LYS A 508 -23.17 11.76 -21.77
CA LYS A 508 -23.87 12.28 -22.96
C LYS A 508 -24.09 13.77 -22.75
N LYS A 509 -23.68 14.56 -23.73
CA LYS A 509 -23.94 16.00 -23.78
C LYS A 509 -25.41 16.30 -23.58
#